data_dcad47626de4a836a6e05b31eab677f1
#
_entry.id   dcad47626de4a836a6e05b31eab677f1
#
_cell.length_a   1.000
_cell.length_b   1.000
_cell.length_c   1.000
_cell.angle_alpha   90.00
_cell.angle_beta   90.00
_cell.angle_gamma   90.00
#
_symmetry.space_group_name_H-M   'P 1'
#
loop_
_entity.id
_entity.type
_entity.pdbx_description
1 polymer ?
#
loop_
_entity_poly.entity_id
_entity_poly.type
_entity_poly.pdbx_seq_one_letter_code
_entity_poly.pdbx_strand_id
1 'polypeptide(L)'
;NGYRYPTERDKTIVSGNLVNELMVGATKHTILLGAEIIDTENNNLRYDTFWSTTSDDNEVFNISRPMDFTINADGLATGVNFTTSLKSKTNSEIKVTSVYIQDQIDLTENIKLMLGGRHDNFDITVTDIKNGTAENRKDSMFSPRAGLVFKPSDDLSIYWSYSESFLPRS
;
A
#
# COMPACT_ATOMS: atom_id res chain seq x y z
N ASN A 1 10.70 23.05 -15.66
CA ASN A 1 10.10 23.20 -14.34
C ASN A 1 10.71 22.14 -13.39
N GLY A 2 11.18 22.57 -12.24
CA GLY A 2 11.63 21.70 -11.18
C GLY A 2 10.53 21.57 -10.09
N TYR A 3 10.55 20.48 -9.36
CA TYR A 3 9.69 20.31 -8.19
C TYR A 3 10.42 19.53 -7.09
N ARG A 4 10.03 19.77 -5.85
CA ARG A 4 10.41 18.99 -4.67
C ARG A 4 9.15 18.38 -4.08
N TYR A 5 9.20 17.09 -3.80
CA TYR A 5 8.04 16.33 -3.29
C TYR A 5 8.44 15.53 -2.03
N PRO A 6 8.62 16.20 -0.87
CA PRO A 6 8.86 15.48 0.36
C PRO A 6 7.61 14.71 0.78
N THR A 7 7.80 13.45 1.14
CA THR A 7 6.76 12.56 1.65
C THR A 7 7.24 11.94 2.94
N GLU A 8 6.41 11.99 3.96
CA GLU A 8 6.59 11.30 5.23
C GLU A 8 5.46 10.28 5.37
N ARG A 9 5.83 9.06 5.76
CA ARG A 9 4.87 7.97 5.92
C ARG A 9 5.14 7.21 7.19
N ASP A 10 4.12 7.14 8.03
CA ASP A 10 4.07 6.29 9.21
C ASP A 10 3.09 5.15 8.99
N LYS A 11 3.46 3.94 9.40
CA LYS A 11 2.62 2.77 9.28
C LYS A 11 2.74 1.88 10.51
N THR A 12 1.60 1.61 11.12
CA THR A 12 1.49 0.66 12.23
C THR A 12 0.63 -0.53 11.80
N ILE A 13 1.11 -1.74 12.05
CA ILE A 13 0.38 -2.98 11.79
C ILE A 13 0.33 -3.79 13.06
N VAL A 14 -0.88 -4.20 13.45
CA VAL A 14 -1.12 -5.14 14.54
C VAL A 14 -1.93 -6.30 14.00
N SER A 15 -1.44 -7.53 14.16
CA SER A 15 -2.14 -8.73 13.73
C SER A 15 -2.07 -9.83 14.78
N GLY A 16 -3.12 -10.65 14.81
CA GLY A 16 -3.20 -11.82 15.65
C GLY A 16 -3.76 -13.00 14.86
N ASN A 17 -3.16 -14.18 15.08
CA ASN A 17 -3.53 -15.41 14.41
C ASN A 17 -3.75 -16.53 15.42
N LEU A 18 -4.78 -17.35 15.18
CA LEU A 18 -5.05 -18.60 15.86
C LEU A 18 -5.04 -19.73 14.85
N VAL A 19 -4.23 -20.74 15.10
CA VAL A 19 -4.18 -21.96 14.27
C VAL A 19 -4.63 -23.14 15.11
N ASN A 20 -5.54 -23.93 14.55
CA ASN A 20 -6.02 -25.15 15.18
C ASN A 20 -6.06 -26.31 14.20
N GLU A 21 -5.67 -27.48 14.65
CA GLU A 21 -5.73 -28.74 13.89
C GLU A 21 -6.81 -29.64 14.48
N LEU A 22 -7.65 -30.17 13.59
CA LEU A 22 -8.70 -31.10 14.00
C LEU A 22 -8.93 -32.19 12.93
N MET A 23 -9.45 -33.31 13.37
CA MET A 23 -9.87 -34.40 12.48
C MET A 23 -11.40 -34.37 12.33
N VAL A 24 -11.88 -34.35 11.08
CA VAL A 24 -13.29 -34.45 10.75
C VAL A 24 -13.47 -35.71 9.89
N GLY A 25 -13.94 -36.80 10.52
CA GLY A 25 -13.93 -38.11 9.86
C GLY A 25 -12.51 -38.57 9.54
N ALA A 26 -12.23 -38.80 8.25
CA ALA A 26 -10.91 -39.23 7.77
C ALA A 26 -10.02 -38.07 7.30
N THR A 27 -10.51 -36.84 7.32
CA THR A 27 -9.78 -35.65 6.82
C THR A 27 -9.16 -34.86 7.97
N LYS A 28 -7.91 -34.41 7.76
CA LYS A 28 -7.26 -33.47 8.67
C LYS A 28 -7.52 -32.03 8.19
N HIS A 29 -7.97 -31.20 9.09
CA HIS A 29 -8.21 -29.78 8.89
C HIS A 29 -7.20 -28.96 9.68
N THR A 30 -6.58 -27.99 9.04
CA THR A 30 -5.76 -26.96 9.68
C THR A 30 -6.42 -25.61 9.44
N ILE A 31 -7.12 -25.13 10.49
CA ILE A 31 -7.90 -23.89 10.44
C ILE A 31 -7.05 -22.76 10.97
N LEU A 32 -6.92 -21.68 10.17
CA LEU A 32 -6.36 -20.41 10.54
C LEU A 32 -7.47 -19.37 10.67
N LEU A 33 -7.55 -18.73 11.82
CA LEU A 33 -8.36 -17.53 12.06
C LEU A 33 -7.42 -16.36 12.33
N GLY A 34 -7.71 -15.21 11.76
CA GLY A 34 -6.88 -14.04 12.01
C GLY A 34 -7.64 -12.74 11.94
N ALA A 35 -7.06 -11.74 12.60
CA ALA A 35 -7.48 -10.36 12.53
C ALA A 35 -6.24 -9.45 12.39
N GLU A 36 -6.43 -8.33 11.68
CA GLU A 36 -5.37 -7.36 11.41
C GLU A 36 -5.94 -5.95 11.43
N ILE A 37 -5.19 -5.03 12.01
CA ILE A 37 -5.44 -3.60 11.95
C ILE A 37 -4.20 -2.94 11.36
N ILE A 38 -4.40 -2.13 10.33
CA ILE A 38 -3.37 -1.32 9.70
C ILE A 38 -3.79 0.14 9.83
N ASP A 39 -2.87 0.96 10.33
CA ASP A 39 -3.00 2.41 10.38
C ASP A 39 -1.84 3.01 9.59
N THR A 40 -2.16 3.82 8.59
CA THR A 40 -1.15 4.45 7.74
C THR A 40 -1.46 5.94 7.61
N GLU A 41 -0.49 6.77 7.93
CA GLU A 41 -0.52 8.21 7.72
C GLU A 41 0.52 8.61 6.67
N ASN A 42 0.10 9.38 5.68
CA ASN A 42 0.99 9.94 4.66
C ASN A 42 0.87 11.46 4.65
N ASN A 43 1.97 12.14 4.86
CA ASN A 43 2.10 13.58 4.73
C ASN A 43 2.87 13.89 3.45
N ASN A 44 2.19 14.50 2.48
CA ASN A 44 2.76 14.84 1.19
C ASN A 44 2.79 16.35 1.02
N LEU A 45 3.98 16.87 0.69
CA LEU A 45 4.14 18.26 0.32
C LEU A 45 4.70 18.34 -1.09
N ARG A 46 4.20 19.28 -1.87
CA ARG A 46 4.74 19.59 -3.19
C ARG A 46 5.08 21.07 -3.27
N TYR A 47 6.32 21.32 -3.63
CA TYR A 47 6.84 22.64 -3.95
C TYR A 47 7.20 22.65 -5.43
N ASP A 48 6.68 23.62 -6.16
CA ASP A 48 7.16 23.92 -7.50
C ASP A 48 8.28 24.94 -7.39
N THR A 49 9.22 24.94 -8.33
CA THR A 49 10.30 25.90 -8.37
C THR A 49 10.33 26.62 -9.69
N PHE A 50 10.71 27.88 -9.61
CA PHE A 50 11.05 28.69 -10.76
C PHE A 50 12.58 28.68 -10.89
N TRP A 51 13.05 28.47 -12.11
CA TRP A 51 14.48 28.51 -12.40
C TRP A 51 14.92 29.97 -12.53
N SER A 52 15.96 30.33 -11.78
CA SER A 52 16.69 31.58 -11.85
C SER A 52 15.97 32.87 -11.40
N THR A 53 16.41 33.97 -11.93
CA THR A 53 16.19 35.33 -11.46
C THR A 53 14.89 35.97 -11.88
N THR A 54 14.13 35.32 -12.72
CA THR A 54 12.82 35.80 -13.20
C THR A 54 11.71 34.85 -12.74
N SER A 55 10.58 35.39 -12.39
CA SER A 55 9.38 34.62 -12.01
C SER A 55 8.60 34.10 -13.21
N ASP A 56 9.24 34.01 -14.38
CA ASP A 56 8.59 33.58 -15.61
C ASP A 56 8.71 32.05 -15.80
N ASP A 57 7.56 31.39 -15.96
CA ASP A 57 7.48 29.95 -16.21
C ASP A 57 8.10 29.52 -17.55
N ASN A 58 8.53 30.45 -18.38
CA ASN A 58 9.05 30.22 -19.73
C ASN A 58 10.57 30.18 -19.81
N GLU A 59 11.31 30.17 -18.69
CA GLU A 59 12.76 30.05 -18.76
C GLU A 59 13.19 28.72 -19.35
N VAL A 60 13.81 28.78 -20.52
CA VAL A 60 14.38 27.63 -21.21
C VAL A 60 15.67 27.24 -20.52
N PHE A 61 15.72 26.01 -20.04
CA PHE A 61 16.93 25.41 -19.52
C PHE A 61 18.01 25.38 -20.61
N ASN A 62 19.07 26.16 -20.45
CA ASN A 62 20.17 26.21 -21.43
C ASN A 62 21.24 25.17 -21.08
N ILE A 63 21.21 24.03 -21.78
CA ILE A 63 22.15 22.90 -21.60
C ILE A 63 23.60 23.29 -21.87
N SER A 64 23.87 24.38 -22.60
CA SER A 64 25.23 24.84 -22.94
C SER A 64 25.96 25.55 -21.79
N ARG A 65 25.28 25.87 -20.71
CA ARG A 65 25.91 26.34 -19.47
C ARG A 65 25.90 25.20 -18.45
N PRO A 66 27.08 24.67 -18.06
CA PRO A 66 27.13 23.80 -16.90
C PRO A 66 26.58 24.58 -15.70
N MET A 67 25.44 24.13 -15.16
CA MET A 67 24.90 24.75 -13.96
C MET A 67 25.81 24.37 -12.81
N ASP A 68 26.46 25.35 -12.23
CA ASP A 68 27.13 25.21 -10.95
C ASP A 68 26.04 25.07 -9.87
N PHE A 69 25.61 23.85 -9.61
CA PHE A 69 24.76 23.54 -8.48
C PHE A 69 25.57 23.61 -7.20
N THR A 70 25.77 24.79 -6.68
CA THR A 70 26.25 24.94 -5.31
C THR A 70 25.14 24.56 -4.37
N ILE A 71 25.35 23.52 -3.59
CA ILE A 71 24.40 23.11 -2.57
C ILE A 71 24.60 24.02 -1.35
N ASN A 72 23.55 24.72 -0.91
CA ASN A 72 23.60 25.53 0.30
C ASN A 72 23.57 24.65 1.57
N ALA A 73 23.65 25.28 2.74
CA ALA A 73 23.62 24.59 4.03
C ALA A 73 22.34 23.76 4.28
N ASP A 74 21.27 24.05 3.57
CA ASP A 74 19.98 23.33 3.65
C ASP A 74 19.92 22.14 2.66
N GLY A 75 21.00 21.82 1.98
CA GLY A 75 21.07 20.76 0.99
C GLY A 75 20.37 21.08 -0.34
N LEU A 76 20.08 22.35 -0.61
CA LEU A 76 19.40 22.82 -1.82
C LEU A 76 20.40 23.44 -2.79
N ALA A 77 20.18 23.24 -4.09
CA ALA A 77 20.95 23.90 -5.13
C ALA A 77 20.73 25.42 -5.07
N THR A 78 21.82 26.20 -5.10
CA THR A 78 21.73 27.66 -5.16
C THR A 78 21.09 28.11 -6.45
N GLY A 79 20.21 29.10 -6.37
CA GLY A 79 19.44 29.59 -7.52
C GLY A 79 18.10 28.90 -7.74
N VAL A 80 17.79 27.83 -6.99
CA VAL A 80 16.51 27.12 -7.05
C VAL A 80 15.79 27.27 -5.70
N ASN A 81 14.62 27.90 -5.70
CA ASN A 81 13.85 28.10 -4.48
C ASN A 81 12.66 27.14 -4.44
N PHE A 82 12.75 26.11 -3.61
CA PHE A 82 11.67 25.14 -3.39
C PHE A 82 10.79 25.46 -2.17
N THR A 83 11.06 26.52 -1.45
CA THR A 83 10.42 26.78 -0.16
C THR A 83 9.28 27.79 -0.23
N THR A 84 9.24 28.62 -1.25
CA THR A 84 8.29 29.74 -1.38
C THR A 84 7.05 29.41 -2.19
N SER A 85 7.04 28.34 -2.99
CA SER A 85 5.88 28.01 -3.80
C SER A 85 5.30 26.63 -3.44
N LEU A 86 4.63 26.57 -2.29
CA LEU A 86 3.87 25.40 -1.86
C LEU A 86 2.69 25.18 -2.83
N LYS A 87 2.78 24.16 -3.66
CA LYS A 87 1.74 23.79 -4.63
C LYS A 87 0.61 23.01 -3.98
N SER A 88 0.94 21.99 -3.20
CA SER A 88 -0.03 21.20 -2.46
C SER A 88 0.55 20.72 -1.13
N LYS A 89 -0.34 20.58 -0.15
CA LYS A 89 -0.06 19.94 1.14
C LYS A 89 -1.24 19.05 1.48
N THR A 90 -1.03 17.74 1.42
CA THR A 90 -2.08 16.75 1.70
C THR A 90 -1.64 15.81 2.82
N ASN A 91 -2.58 15.49 3.69
CA ASN A 91 -2.47 14.42 4.66
C ASN A 91 -3.48 13.33 4.25
N SER A 92 -3.05 12.07 4.26
CA SER A 92 -3.91 10.93 3.99
C SER A 92 -3.79 9.93 5.13
N GLU A 93 -4.91 9.67 5.80
CA GLU A 93 -5.05 8.65 6.83
C GLU A 93 -5.81 7.46 6.26
N ILE A 94 -5.23 6.26 6.38
CA ILE A 94 -5.83 5.02 5.89
C ILE A 94 -5.86 4.03 7.04
N LYS A 95 -7.07 3.66 7.48
CA LYS A 95 -7.30 2.60 8.47
C LYS A 95 -7.92 1.40 7.80
N VAL A 96 -7.29 0.24 7.98
CA VAL A 96 -7.80 -1.03 7.48
C VAL A 96 -8.01 -1.96 8.66
N THR A 97 -9.22 -2.51 8.78
CA THR A 97 -9.54 -3.56 9.73
C THR A 97 -9.94 -4.80 8.97
N SER A 98 -9.28 -5.90 9.24
CA SER A 98 -9.44 -7.14 8.49
C SER A 98 -9.68 -8.31 9.41
N VAL A 99 -10.54 -9.22 8.97
CA VAL A 99 -10.70 -10.55 9.55
C VAL A 99 -10.59 -11.59 8.45
N TYR A 100 -9.99 -12.73 8.74
CA TYR A 100 -9.82 -13.78 7.75
C TYR A 100 -9.89 -15.16 8.37
N ILE A 101 -10.33 -16.10 7.55
CA ILE A 101 -10.37 -17.52 7.84
C ILE A 101 -9.78 -18.29 6.68
N GLN A 102 -9.07 -19.35 6.99
CA GLN A 102 -8.57 -20.30 6.02
C GLN A 102 -8.64 -21.70 6.61
N ASP A 103 -9.08 -22.67 5.81
CA ASP A 103 -9.01 -24.09 6.13
C ASP A 103 -8.17 -24.79 5.08
N GLN A 104 -7.13 -25.48 5.55
CA GLN A 104 -6.37 -26.41 4.75
C GLN A 104 -6.82 -27.82 5.10
N ILE A 105 -7.35 -28.53 4.11
CA ILE A 105 -7.96 -29.84 4.26
C ILE A 105 -7.07 -30.87 3.59
N ASP A 106 -6.54 -31.81 4.31
CA ASP A 106 -5.87 -32.97 3.79
C ASP A 106 -6.91 -34.04 3.46
N LEU A 107 -7.41 -34.00 2.19
CA LEU A 107 -8.45 -34.92 1.71
C LEU A 107 -7.94 -36.36 1.59
N THR A 108 -6.71 -36.50 1.11
CA THR A 108 -5.96 -37.75 1.02
C THR A 108 -4.46 -37.44 1.20
N GLU A 109 -3.62 -38.48 1.25
CA GLU A 109 -2.16 -38.27 1.26
C GLU A 109 -1.66 -37.47 0.06
N ASN A 110 -2.38 -37.55 -1.07
CA ASN A 110 -1.99 -36.96 -2.35
C ASN A 110 -2.79 -35.70 -2.72
N ILE A 111 -3.88 -35.40 -2.01
CA ILE A 111 -4.77 -34.27 -2.37
C ILE A 111 -4.97 -33.37 -1.16
N LYS A 112 -4.58 -32.10 -1.32
CA LYS A 112 -4.84 -31.06 -0.32
C LYS A 112 -5.66 -29.95 -0.95
N LEU A 113 -6.70 -29.53 -0.23
CA LEU A 113 -7.57 -28.41 -0.59
C LEU A 113 -7.35 -27.27 0.40
N MET A 114 -7.27 -26.04 -0.09
CA MET A 114 -7.26 -24.84 0.72
C MET A 114 -8.47 -23.98 0.35
N LEU A 115 -9.26 -23.60 1.32
CA LEU A 115 -10.37 -22.68 1.17
C LEU A 115 -10.22 -21.54 2.19
N GLY A 116 -10.56 -20.35 1.79
CA GLY A 116 -10.49 -19.21 2.72
C GLY A 116 -11.13 -17.96 2.18
N GLY A 117 -11.20 -16.97 3.05
CA GLY A 117 -11.69 -15.65 2.70
C GLY A 117 -11.19 -14.63 3.70
N ARG A 118 -11.08 -13.40 3.23
CA ARG A 118 -10.72 -12.23 4.00
C ARG A 118 -11.77 -11.15 3.78
N HIS A 119 -12.17 -10.52 4.85
CA HIS A 119 -13.03 -9.34 4.81
C HIS A 119 -12.25 -8.14 5.32
N ASP A 120 -12.17 -7.12 4.49
CA ASP A 120 -11.45 -5.88 4.76
C ASP A 120 -12.44 -4.72 4.82
N ASN A 121 -12.29 -3.85 5.84
CA ASN A 121 -12.96 -2.56 5.94
C ASN A 121 -11.90 -1.47 5.85
N PHE A 122 -12.08 -0.57 4.91
CA PHE A 122 -11.22 0.58 4.66
C PHE A 122 -11.91 1.86 5.11
N ASP A 123 -11.20 2.69 5.87
CA ASP A 123 -11.59 4.06 6.20
C ASP A 123 -10.45 4.97 5.75
N ILE A 124 -10.71 5.76 4.72
CA ILE A 124 -9.70 6.61 4.06
C ILE A 124 -10.14 8.04 4.21
N THR A 125 -9.30 8.85 4.84
CA THR A 125 -9.49 10.29 4.95
C THR A 125 -8.36 11.00 4.24
N VAL A 126 -8.69 11.86 3.29
CA VAL A 126 -7.72 12.72 2.60
C VAL A 126 -8.03 14.16 2.92
N THR A 127 -7.07 14.86 3.51
CA THR A 127 -7.18 16.28 3.86
C THR A 127 -6.25 17.09 2.97
N ASP A 128 -6.81 17.99 2.18
CA ASP A 128 -6.05 19.05 1.54
C ASP A 128 -5.87 20.21 2.53
N ILE A 129 -4.71 20.22 3.18
CA ILE A 129 -4.40 21.22 4.22
C ILE A 129 -4.26 22.62 3.62
N LYS A 130 -3.86 22.71 2.33
CA LYS A 130 -3.72 24.00 1.66
C LYS A 130 -5.06 24.66 1.39
N ASN A 131 -6.05 23.89 0.99
CA ASN A 131 -7.39 24.39 0.63
C ASN A 131 -8.39 24.25 1.78
N GLY A 132 -8.03 23.56 2.88
CA GLY A 132 -8.89 23.36 4.03
C GLY A 132 -10.05 22.41 3.78
N THR A 133 -9.91 21.47 2.83
CA THR A 133 -10.94 20.48 2.48
C THR A 133 -10.54 19.10 2.96
N ALA A 134 -11.52 18.31 3.41
CA ALA A 134 -11.32 16.93 3.80
C ALA A 134 -12.40 16.05 3.15
N GLU A 135 -11.98 14.92 2.63
CA GLU A 135 -12.84 13.89 2.08
C GLU A 135 -12.63 12.60 2.86
N ASN A 136 -13.73 11.95 3.22
CA ASN A 136 -13.70 10.63 3.87
C ASN A 136 -14.43 9.63 2.97
N ARG A 137 -13.84 8.45 2.85
CA ARG A 137 -14.40 7.33 2.10
C ARG A 137 -14.28 6.05 2.89
N LYS A 138 -15.37 5.27 2.90
CA LYS A 138 -15.42 3.94 3.49
C LYS A 138 -15.76 2.92 2.43
N ASP A 139 -14.96 1.88 2.35
CA ASP A 139 -15.16 0.74 1.47
C ASP A 139 -15.05 -0.55 2.29
N SER A 140 -15.76 -1.59 1.86
CA SER A 140 -15.59 -2.93 2.41
C SER A 140 -15.59 -3.95 1.29
N MET A 141 -14.79 -5.00 1.45
CA MET A 141 -14.65 -6.05 0.45
C MET A 141 -14.40 -7.40 1.09
N PHE A 142 -15.01 -8.42 0.50
CA PHE A 142 -14.69 -9.81 0.79
C PHE A 142 -13.86 -10.39 -0.35
N SER A 143 -12.73 -10.99 -0.02
CA SER A 143 -11.76 -11.56 -0.95
C SER A 143 -11.67 -13.07 -0.73
N PRO A 144 -12.35 -13.89 -1.56
CA PRO A 144 -12.25 -15.34 -1.48
C PRO A 144 -10.92 -15.85 -2.03
N ARG A 145 -10.49 -17.01 -1.52
CA ARG A 145 -9.35 -17.75 -2.05
C ARG A 145 -9.62 -19.25 -1.99
N ALA A 146 -9.11 -19.96 -2.99
CA ALA A 146 -9.13 -21.42 -3.05
C ALA A 146 -7.83 -21.94 -3.65
N GLY A 147 -7.40 -23.10 -3.23
CA GLY A 147 -6.20 -23.76 -3.76
C GLY A 147 -6.36 -25.27 -3.72
N LEU A 148 -5.79 -25.93 -4.69
CA LEU A 148 -5.74 -27.39 -4.80
C LEU A 148 -4.30 -27.80 -5.06
N VAL A 149 -3.82 -28.76 -4.30
CA VAL A 149 -2.53 -29.44 -4.53
C VAL A 149 -2.80 -30.91 -4.80
N PHE A 150 -2.32 -31.40 -5.91
CA PHE A 150 -2.36 -32.81 -6.24
C PHE A 150 -0.95 -33.35 -6.46
N LYS A 151 -0.60 -34.39 -5.71
CA LYS A 151 0.69 -35.10 -5.77
C LYS A 151 0.49 -36.48 -6.29
N PRO A 152 0.53 -36.73 -7.64
CA PRO A 152 0.36 -38.04 -8.19
C PRO A 152 1.54 -38.99 -7.88
N SER A 153 2.71 -38.43 -7.57
CA SER A 153 3.91 -39.14 -7.09
C SER A 153 4.74 -38.26 -6.18
N ASP A 154 5.77 -38.80 -5.53
CA ASP A 154 6.66 -38.05 -4.64
C ASP A 154 7.45 -36.97 -5.39
N ASP A 155 7.72 -37.16 -6.68
CA ASP A 155 8.51 -36.26 -7.51
C ASP A 155 7.66 -35.21 -8.27
N LEU A 156 6.32 -35.31 -8.25
CA LEU A 156 5.44 -34.44 -9.00
C LEU A 156 4.36 -33.82 -8.14
N SER A 157 4.22 -32.49 -8.24
CA SER A 157 3.13 -31.73 -7.60
C SER A 157 2.49 -30.79 -8.60
N ILE A 158 1.17 -30.84 -8.69
CA ILE A 158 0.35 -29.98 -9.53
C ILE A 158 -0.45 -29.05 -8.63
N TYR A 159 -0.42 -27.74 -8.95
CA TYR A 159 -1.06 -26.70 -8.16
C TYR A 159 -2.08 -25.96 -9.00
N TRP A 160 -3.22 -25.68 -8.39
CA TRP A 160 -4.19 -24.74 -8.88
C TRP A 160 -4.55 -23.76 -7.77
N SER A 161 -4.70 -22.47 -8.10
CA SER A 161 -5.11 -21.47 -7.14
C SER A 161 -6.01 -20.42 -7.75
N TYR A 162 -6.94 -19.94 -6.95
CA TYR A 162 -7.82 -18.82 -7.23
C TYR A 162 -7.77 -17.84 -6.04
N SER A 163 -7.63 -16.55 -6.35
CA SER A 163 -7.73 -15.50 -5.35
C SER A 163 -8.24 -14.20 -5.98
N GLU A 164 -9.06 -13.50 -5.24
CA GLU A 164 -9.45 -12.13 -5.58
C GLU A 164 -8.74 -11.15 -4.64
N SER A 165 -8.37 -10.01 -5.18
CA SER A 165 -7.82 -8.90 -4.40
C SER A 165 -8.52 -7.60 -4.78
N PHE A 166 -8.68 -6.73 -3.81
CA PHE A 166 -9.30 -5.42 -3.99
C PHE A 166 -8.32 -4.31 -3.60
N LEU A 167 -8.31 -3.28 -4.41
CA LEU A 167 -7.63 -2.04 -4.08
C LEU A 167 -8.67 -0.91 -4.14
N PRO A 168 -8.97 -0.24 -3.02
CA PRO A 168 -9.88 0.90 -3.04
C PRO A 168 -9.30 2.00 -3.94
N ARG A 169 -10.17 2.67 -4.69
CA ARG A 169 -9.76 3.84 -5.47
C ARG A 169 -9.44 4.99 -4.53
N SER A 170 -8.28 5.56 -4.73
CA SER A 170 -7.85 6.83 -4.11
C SER A 170 -8.45 8.02 -4.84
#